data_b0d82bcb4bb404e9cd90a0d32ac6a1ec
#
_entry.id   b0d82bcb4bb404e9cd90a0d32ac6a1ec
#
_cell.length_a   1.000
_cell.length_b   1.000
_cell.length_c   1.000
_cell.angle_alpha   90.00
_cell.angle_beta   90.00
_cell.angle_gamma   90.00
#
_symmetry.space_group_name_H-M   'P 1'
#
loop_
_entity.id
_entity.type
_entity.pdbx_description
1 polymer ?
#
loop_
_entity_poly.entity_id
_entity_poly.type
_entity_poly.pdbx_seq_one_letter_code
_entity_poly.pdbx_strand_id
1 'polypeptide(L)'
;MTKIVLCGANGKMGHTLAGCIAKREDCTVIAGIDSYTKQYDSFPIVETAEQLPEQPDVIIDFSNPSSLDMLLNYAFTHHVALVLATTGYSEAQIAQIHTAAEQIPVFFTFNMSLGINLLVELAKRATAILGDQFDIEIVEN
;
A
#
# COMPACT_ATOMS: atom_id res chain seq x y z
N MET A 1 -13.45 13.37 8.95
CA MET A 1 -13.48 12.39 7.84
C MET A 1 -12.08 12.31 7.29
N THR A 2 -11.45 11.13 7.30
CA THR A 2 -10.07 10.93 6.83
C THR A 2 -9.99 11.07 5.31
N LYS A 3 -9.11 11.94 4.83
CA LYS A 3 -8.88 12.20 3.40
C LYS A 3 -7.82 11.24 2.85
N ILE A 4 -8.20 10.42 1.91
CA ILE A 4 -7.37 9.36 1.35
C ILE A 4 -7.01 9.70 -0.09
N VAL A 5 -5.74 9.48 -0.46
CA VAL A 5 -5.28 9.43 -1.85
C VAL A 5 -4.91 7.99 -2.18
N LEU A 6 -5.32 7.50 -3.35
CA LEU A 6 -4.98 6.18 -3.85
C LEU A 6 -3.89 6.29 -4.92
N CYS A 7 -2.70 5.74 -4.66
CA CYS A 7 -1.65 5.58 -5.68
C CYS A 7 -1.82 4.22 -6.37
N GLY A 8 -1.77 4.21 -7.69
CA GLY A 8 -2.23 3.10 -8.52
C GLY A 8 -3.76 3.06 -8.66
N ALA A 9 -4.39 4.25 -8.71
CA ALA A 9 -5.84 4.42 -8.67
C ALA A 9 -6.58 3.69 -9.79
N ASN A 10 -6.02 3.63 -11.00
CA ASN A 10 -6.60 2.94 -12.15
C ASN A 10 -6.31 1.42 -12.19
N GLY A 11 -5.55 0.90 -11.23
CA GLY A 11 -5.31 -0.53 -11.05
C GLY A 11 -6.50 -1.27 -10.44
N LYS A 12 -6.47 -2.61 -10.47
CA LYS A 12 -7.51 -3.45 -9.84
C LYS A 12 -7.73 -3.12 -8.37
N MET A 13 -6.64 -2.95 -7.59
CA MET A 13 -6.73 -2.61 -6.18
C MET A 13 -7.23 -1.20 -5.96
N GLY A 14 -6.83 -0.23 -6.79
CA GLY A 14 -7.34 1.14 -6.75
C GLY A 14 -8.87 1.19 -6.87
N HIS A 15 -9.43 0.54 -7.87
CA HIS A 15 -10.89 0.44 -8.05
C HIS A 15 -11.57 -0.28 -6.87
N THR A 16 -10.99 -1.39 -6.37
CA THR A 16 -11.54 -2.13 -5.24
C THR A 16 -11.58 -1.27 -3.99
N LEU A 17 -10.48 -0.56 -3.68
CA LEU A 17 -10.39 0.32 -2.52
C LEU A 17 -11.34 1.51 -2.62
N ALA A 18 -11.42 2.16 -3.78
CA ALA A 18 -12.39 3.24 -4.00
C ALA A 18 -13.82 2.78 -3.69
N GLY A 19 -14.21 1.59 -4.20
CA GLY A 19 -15.53 1.02 -3.92
C GLY A 19 -15.74 0.60 -2.45
N CYS A 20 -14.68 0.21 -1.73
CA CYS A 20 -14.76 -0.07 -0.29
C CYS A 20 -14.89 1.22 0.54
N ILE A 21 -14.10 2.24 0.22
CA ILE A 21 -14.09 3.53 0.90
C ILE A 21 -15.43 4.27 0.71
N ALA A 22 -16.00 4.21 -0.50
CA ALA A 22 -17.30 4.82 -0.81
C ALA A 22 -18.47 4.32 0.07
N LYS A 23 -18.32 3.16 0.73
CA LYS A 23 -19.32 2.59 1.64
C LYS A 23 -19.11 3.02 3.10
N ARG A 24 -18.11 3.85 3.38
CA ARG A 24 -17.75 4.29 4.73
C ARG A 24 -18.12 5.75 4.94
N GLU A 25 -18.41 6.09 6.19
CA GLU A 25 -18.76 7.47 6.58
C GLU A 25 -17.60 8.21 7.26
N ASP A 26 -16.52 7.48 7.62
CA ASP A 26 -15.39 8.01 8.39
C ASP A 26 -14.20 8.42 7.51
N CYS A 27 -14.20 8.03 6.20
CA CYS A 27 -13.15 8.36 5.26
C CYS A 27 -13.68 8.62 3.85
N THR A 28 -12.88 9.28 3.02
CA THR A 28 -13.22 9.60 1.62
C THR A 28 -11.97 9.61 0.75
N VAL A 29 -12.11 9.20 -0.51
CA VAL A 29 -11.07 9.38 -1.52
C VAL A 29 -11.18 10.80 -2.09
N ILE A 30 -10.11 11.60 -1.96
CA ILE A 30 -10.06 12.97 -2.47
C ILE A 30 -9.38 13.06 -3.83
N ALA A 31 -8.47 12.13 -4.15
CA ALA A 31 -7.80 12.03 -5.45
C ALA A 31 -7.17 10.66 -5.65
N GLY A 32 -6.84 10.34 -6.90
CA GLY A 32 -5.97 9.23 -7.27
C GLY A 32 -4.66 9.72 -7.88
N ILE A 33 -3.59 8.93 -7.76
CA ILE A 33 -2.33 9.11 -8.47
C ILE A 33 -2.16 7.92 -9.40
N ASP A 34 -1.98 8.16 -10.70
CA ASP A 34 -1.73 7.11 -11.68
C ASP A 34 -1.11 7.71 -12.96
N SER A 35 -0.28 6.94 -13.66
CA SER A 35 0.23 7.32 -14.98
C SER A 35 -0.87 7.41 -16.05
N TYR A 36 -1.97 6.68 -15.85
CA TYR A 36 -3.16 6.77 -16.66
C TYR A 36 -4.22 7.58 -15.92
N THR A 37 -4.37 8.85 -16.30
CA THR A 37 -5.18 9.85 -15.58
C THR A 37 -6.66 9.87 -15.94
N LYS A 38 -7.18 8.83 -16.59
CA LYS A 38 -8.61 8.76 -16.90
C LYS A 38 -9.43 8.62 -15.62
N GLN A 39 -10.27 9.60 -15.37
CA GLN A 39 -11.20 9.60 -14.24
C GLN A 39 -12.30 8.55 -14.45
N TYR A 40 -12.60 7.79 -13.39
CA TYR A 40 -13.66 6.78 -13.38
C TYR A 40 -14.66 6.95 -12.20
N ASP A 41 -14.36 7.86 -11.30
CA ASP A 41 -15.17 8.12 -10.10
C ASP A 41 -15.32 9.64 -9.88
N SER A 42 -15.87 10.06 -8.76
CA SER A 42 -16.10 11.45 -8.40
C SER A 42 -14.84 12.26 -8.10
N PHE A 43 -13.70 11.59 -7.84
CA PHE A 43 -12.43 12.23 -7.52
C PHE A 43 -11.52 12.34 -8.75
N PRO A 44 -10.65 13.38 -8.83
CA PRO A 44 -9.69 13.52 -9.90
C PRO A 44 -8.56 12.49 -9.81
N ILE A 45 -7.98 12.14 -10.96
CA ILE A 45 -6.75 11.34 -11.03
C ILE A 45 -5.67 12.22 -11.62
N VAL A 46 -4.55 12.33 -10.92
CA VAL A 46 -3.38 13.13 -11.28
C VAL A 46 -2.17 12.23 -11.52
N GLU A 47 -1.16 12.75 -12.19
CA GLU A 47 0.03 11.99 -12.55
C GLU A 47 1.04 11.94 -11.40
N THR A 48 1.14 13.00 -10.60
CA THR A 48 2.10 13.12 -9.50
C THR A 48 1.45 13.68 -8.22
N ALA A 49 2.08 13.45 -7.08
CA ALA A 49 1.57 13.91 -5.79
C ALA A 49 1.54 15.44 -5.66
N GLU A 50 2.42 16.16 -6.37
CA GLU A 50 2.46 17.63 -6.38
C GLU A 50 1.24 18.26 -7.06
N GLN A 51 0.51 17.49 -7.87
CA GLN A 51 -0.70 17.94 -8.56
C GLN A 51 -1.98 17.68 -7.76
N LEU A 52 -1.87 17.14 -6.54
CA LEU A 52 -3.03 16.87 -5.69
C LEU A 52 -3.80 18.17 -5.39
N PRO A 53 -5.15 18.17 -5.49
CA PRO A 53 -5.97 19.36 -5.30
C PRO A 53 -5.98 19.87 -3.85
N GLU A 54 -5.73 18.97 -2.89
CA GLU A 54 -5.63 19.26 -1.47
C GLU A 54 -4.73 18.22 -0.78
N GLN A 55 -4.24 18.56 0.41
CA GLN A 55 -3.40 17.67 1.20
C GLN A 55 -4.24 16.51 1.79
N PRO A 56 -3.83 15.25 1.56
CA PRO A 56 -4.45 14.10 2.20
C PRO A 56 -3.95 13.90 3.64
N ASP A 57 -4.72 13.13 4.42
CA ASP A 57 -4.25 12.60 5.71
C ASP A 57 -3.37 11.36 5.50
N VAL A 58 -3.65 10.57 4.45
CA VAL A 58 -2.94 9.34 4.13
C VAL A 58 -2.93 9.05 2.62
N ILE A 59 -1.81 8.51 2.14
CA ILE A 59 -1.71 7.93 0.79
C ILE A 59 -1.62 6.41 0.92
N ILE A 60 -2.48 5.69 0.19
CA ILE A 60 -2.46 4.22 0.10
C ILE A 60 -1.91 3.83 -1.26
N ASP A 61 -0.79 3.12 -1.27
CA ASP A 61 -0.06 2.75 -2.47
C ASP A 61 -0.20 1.27 -2.83
N PHE A 62 -0.81 1.02 -3.99
CA PHE A 62 -0.87 -0.27 -4.68
C PHE A 62 -0.37 -0.13 -6.13
N SER A 63 0.64 0.68 -6.37
CA SER A 63 1.16 0.96 -7.70
C SER A 63 2.35 0.07 -8.07
N ASN A 64 3.51 0.63 -8.13
CA ASN A 64 4.76 -0.07 -8.41
C ASN A 64 5.95 0.60 -7.69
N PRO A 65 7.11 -0.09 -7.56
CA PRO A 65 8.25 0.42 -6.81
C PRO A 65 8.83 1.76 -7.30
N SER A 66 8.60 2.14 -8.55
CA SER A 66 9.11 3.41 -9.09
C SER A 66 8.40 4.64 -8.53
N SER A 67 7.23 4.48 -7.92
CA SER A 67 6.50 5.58 -7.28
C SER A 67 7.03 5.94 -5.89
N LEU A 68 7.88 5.10 -5.30
CA LEU A 68 8.30 5.25 -3.91
C LEU A 68 8.94 6.59 -3.60
N ASP A 69 9.93 7.01 -4.40
CA ASP A 69 10.67 8.26 -4.15
C ASP A 69 9.74 9.48 -4.17
N MET A 70 8.81 9.54 -5.12
CA MET A 70 7.80 10.59 -5.20
C MET A 70 6.92 10.61 -3.93
N LEU A 71 6.44 9.43 -3.51
CA LEU A 71 5.56 9.30 -2.35
C LEU A 71 6.29 9.67 -1.05
N LEU A 72 7.54 9.22 -0.87
CA LEU A 72 8.36 9.57 0.29
C LEU A 72 8.63 11.07 0.36
N ASN A 73 9.05 11.69 -0.76
CA ASN A 73 9.32 13.12 -0.82
C ASN A 73 8.09 13.95 -0.47
N TYR A 74 6.94 13.61 -1.04
CA TYR A 74 5.69 14.29 -0.73
C TYR A 74 5.29 14.11 0.75
N ALA A 75 5.35 12.88 1.24
CA ALA A 75 4.98 12.56 2.63
C ALA A 75 5.86 13.26 3.66
N PHE A 76 7.17 13.37 3.42
CA PHE A 76 8.09 14.14 4.27
C PHE A 76 7.75 15.63 4.28
N THR A 77 7.55 16.21 3.09
CA THR A 77 7.29 17.65 2.95
C THR A 77 5.98 18.06 3.62
N HIS A 78 4.96 17.22 3.53
CA HIS A 78 3.61 17.54 3.97
C HIS A 78 3.18 16.81 5.25
N HIS A 79 4.06 16.00 5.86
CA HIS A 79 3.75 15.16 7.05
C HIS A 79 2.53 14.26 6.86
N VAL A 80 2.44 13.61 5.69
CA VAL A 80 1.35 12.70 5.31
C VAL A 80 1.69 11.26 5.69
N ALA A 81 0.74 10.51 6.23
CA ALA A 81 0.91 9.08 6.50
C ALA A 81 0.95 8.25 5.20
N LEU A 82 1.71 7.16 5.20
CA LEU A 82 1.80 6.23 4.07
C LEU A 82 1.35 4.82 4.45
N VAL A 83 0.56 4.20 3.56
CA VAL A 83 0.26 2.77 3.57
C VAL A 83 0.85 2.18 2.29
N LEU A 84 1.97 1.48 2.41
CA LEU A 84 2.72 0.92 1.29
C LEU A 84 2.42 -0.59 1.18
N ALA A 85 1.68 -0.97 0.14
CA ALA A 85 1.29 -2.34 -0.16
C ALA A 85 1.81 -2.82 -1.52
N THR A 86 2.62 -2.02 -2.18
CA THR A 86 3.32 -2.38 -3.42
C THR A 86 4.32 -3.49 -3.14
N THR A 87 4.40 -4.46 -4.05
CA THR A 87 5.36 -5.57 -4.00
C THR A 87 6.57 -5.31 -4.91
N GLY A 88 7.68 -6.00 -4.69
CA GLY A 88 8.85 -5.94 -5.56
C GLY A 88 9.82 -4.80 -5.26
N TYR A 89 9.75 -4.19 -4.09
CA TYR A 89 10.78 -3.25 -3.64
C TYR A 89 12.15 -3.94 -3.51
N SER A 90 13.20 -3.23 -3.92
CA SER A 90 14.58 -3.62 -3.66
C SER A 90 14.94 -3.46 -2.18
N GLU A 91 16.02 -4.11 -1.73
CA GLU A 91 16.54 -3.95 -0.36
C GLU A 91 16.84 -2.48 -0.02
N ALA A 92 17.37 -1.72 -0.98
CA ALA A 92 17.63 -0.30 -0.81
C ALA A 92 16.33 0.50 -0.59
N GLN A 93 15.27 0.21 -1.32
CA GLN A 93 13.96 0.84 -1.15
C GLN A 93 13.31 0.47 0.18
N ILE A 94 13.45 -0.79 0.62
CA ILE A 94 12.98 -1.23 1.93
C ILE A 94 13.72 -0.47 3.05
N ALA A 95 15.03 -0.27 2.92
CA ALA A 95 15.80 0.54 3.87
C ALA A 95 15.33 2.00 3.89
N GLN A 96 15.00 2.60 2.73
CA GLN A 96 14.40 3.93 2.65
C GLN A 96 13.05 4.00 3.39
N ILE A 97 12.20 2.99 3.21
CA ILE A 97 10.89 2.90 3.89
C ILE A 97 11.08 2.86 5.42
N HIS A 98 12.02 2.05 5.91
CA HIS A 98 12.32 1.98 7.35
C HIS A 98 12.84 3.31 7.90
N THR A 99 13.74 3.97 7.17
CA THR A 99 14.23 5.31 7.55
C THR A 99 13.10 6.35 7.57
N ALA A 100 12.20 6.28 6.59
CA ALA A 100 11.03 7.16 6.54
C ALA A 100 10.10 6.97 7.75
N ALA A 101 9.92 5.72 8.19
CA ALA A 101 9.07 5.38 9.33
C ALA A 101 9.55 5.96 10.67
N GLU A 102 10.80 6.43 10.76
CA GLU A 102 11.32 7.15 11.92
C GLU A 102 10.81 8.59 12.02
N GLN A 103 10.29 9.15 10.92
CA GLN A 103 9.93 10.56 10.82
C GLN A 103 8.45 10.81 10.50
N ILE A 104 7.81 9.89 9.76
CA ILE A 104 6.40 9.96 9.38
C ILE A 104 5.71 8.63 9.68
N PRO A 105 4.38 8.60 9.89
CA PRO A 105 3.65 7.35 10.04
C PRO A 105 3.69 6.53 8.75
N VAL A 106 4.29 5.34 8.79
CA VAL A 106 4.33 4.40 7.66
C VAL A 106 3.82 3.04 8.10
N PHE A 107 2.83 2.53 7.38
CA PHE A 107 2.45 1.12 7.42
C PHE A 107 2.94 0.44 6.15
N PHE A 108 3.80 -0.56 6.31
CA PHE A 108 4.41 -1.28 5.19
C PHE A 108 4.18 -2.78 5.32
N THR A 109 3.66 -3.42 4.27
CA THR A 109 3.52 -4.87 4.20
C THR A 109 3.49 -5.36 2.75
N PHE A 110 4.15 -6.48 2.50
CA PHE A 110 4.12 -7.16 1.19
C PHE A 110 2.82 -7.93 0.97
N ASN A 111 2.12 -8.28 2.04
CA ASN A 111 0.99 -9.17 1.94
C ASN A 111 -0.15 -8.75 2.87
N MET A 112 -1.25 -8.33 2.27
CA MET A 112 -2.51 -8.02 2.95
C MET A 112 -3.55 -9.13 2.80
N SER A 113 -3.17 -10.32 2.26
CA SER A 113 -4.07 -11.44 2.12
C SER A 113 -4.27 -12.15 3.46
N LEU A 114 -5.51 -12.19 3.94
CA LEU A 114 -5.89 -12.96 5.14
C LEU A 114 -5.57 -14.45 4.96
N GLY A 115 -5.83 -15.00 3.76
CA GLY A 115 -5.57 -16.42 3.45
C GLY A 115 -4.09 -16.77 3.52
N ILE A 116 -3.22 -15.94 2.94
CA ILE A 116 -1.76 -16.17 3.00
C ILE A 116 -1.24 -16.02 4.43
N ASN A 117 -1.71 -15.03 5.20
CA ASN A 117 -1.32 -14.89 6.59
C ASN A 117 -1.74 -16.09 7.43
N LEU A 118 -2.95 -16.65 7.19
CA LEU A 118 -3.39 -17.88 7.83
C LEU A 118 -2.49 -19.05 7.47
N LEU A 119 -2.12 -19.23 6.19
CA LEU A 119 -1.21 -20.29 5.76
C LEU A 119 0.16 -20.17 6.43
N VAL A 120 0.70 -18.95 6.53
CA VAL A 120 1.98 -18.71 7.25
C VAL A 120 1.88 -19.13 8.71
N GLU A 121 0.81 -18.78 9.41
CA GLU A 121 0.64 -19.15 10.83
C GLU A 121 0.44 -20.67 11.00
N LEU A 122 -0.31 -21.31 10.09
CA LEU A 122 -0.47 -22.78 10.12
C LEU A 122 0.86 -23.48 9.83
N ALA A 123 1.64 -23.01 8.87
CA ALA A 123 2.96 -23.56 8.57
C ALA A 123 3.91 -23.46 9.76
N LYS A 124 4.01 -22.27 10.39
CA LYS A 124 4.80 -22.07 11.60
C LYS A 124 4.40 -23.03 12.73
N ARG A 125 3.10 -23.18 12.95
CA ARG A 125 2.58 -24.07 14.00
C ARG A 125 2.85 -25.53 13.69
N ALA A 126 2.69 -25.97 12.43
CA ALA A 126 3.02 -27.32 12.00
C ALA A 126 4.51 -27.61 12.20
N THR A 127 5.40 -26.72 11.77
CA THR A 127 6.85 -26.84 11.95
C THR A 127 7.24 -26.98 13.42
N ALA A 128 6.65 -26.14 14.27
CA ALA A 128 6.96 -26.18 15.72
C ALA A 128 6.52 -27.49 16.39
N ILE A 129 5.48 -28.16 15.89
CA ILE A 129 4.98 -29.44 16.44
C ILE A 129 5.77 -30.62 15.87
N LEU A 130 6.07 -30.61 14.57
CA LEU A 130 6.72 -31.73 13.89
C LEU A 130 8.24 -31.77 14.16
N GLY A 131 8.85 -30.63 14.43
CA GLY A 131 10.28 -30.51 14.72
C GLY A 131 11.19 -30.94 13.54
N ASP A 132 12.42 -31.32 13.87
CA ASP A 132 13.47 -31.66 12.89
C ASP A 132 13.31 -33.06 12.26
N GLN A 133 12.22 -33.76 12.54
CA GLN A 133 11.97 -35.10 12.00
C GLN A 133 11.22 -35.11 10.66
N PHE A 134 10.83 -33.91 10.18
CA PHE A 134 10.06 -33.76 8.95
C PHE A 134 10.67 -32.67 8.08
N ASP A 135 10.77 -32.95 6.78
CA ASP A 135 11.11 -31.95 5.79
C ASP A 135 9.86 -31.19 5.37
N ILE A 136 10.00 -29.87 5.14
CA ILE A 136 8.91 -29.01 4.75
C ILE A 136 9.22 -28.41 3.38
N GLU A 137 8.35 -28.66 2.42
CA GLU A 137 8.43 -28.09 1.08
C GLU A 137 7.23 -27.17 0.83
N ILE A 138 7.49 -26.02 0.18
CA ILE A 138 6.47 -25.10 -0.30
C ILE A 138 6.47 -25.18 -1.82
N VAL A 139 5.34 -25.62 -2.39
CA VAL A 139 5.16 -25.70 -3.84
C VAL A 139 4.15 -24.65 -4.26
N GLU A 140 4.56 -23.75 -5.17
CA GLU A 140 3.71 -22.72 -5.76
C GLU A 140 3.51 -23.01 -7.25
N ASN A 141 2.26 -22.94 -7.74
CA ASN A 141 1.89 -23.14 -9.14
C ASN A 141 1.34 -21.85 -9.76
#